data_ab6e780b33cae8d4ef7b1848df011596
#
_entry.id   ab6e780b33cae8d4ef7b1848df011596
#
_cell.length_a   1.000
_cell.length_b   1.000
_cell.length_c   1.000
_cell.angle_alpha   90.00
_cell.angle_beta   90.00
_cell.angle_gamma   90.00
#
_symmetry.space_group_name_H-M   'P 1'
#
loop_
_entity.id
_entity.type
_entity.pdbx_description
1 polymer ?
#
loop_
_entity_poly.entity_id
_entity_poly.type
_entity_poly.pdbx_seq_one_letter_code
_entity_poly.pdbx_strand_id
1 'polypeptide(L)'
;IRKSAVVDGEFGGITQHIGAYQVEVNGKKVTFLDTPGHEAFTAMRARGAQVTDIVIIVVAADDGVMPQTKEAIDHAKAAGVPIVVAINKIDKEGADPERIKAEMAEEGLLPEEWGGDTVYCEISAKKKIGIEELLETLTVVAELADLKANPNRYAYGSVVEGKLDKGRGAVATLLVENGTLRASDPIVVGAAYGRVRQMLDDKGRVIKEALPGTPVEITGLNEVPVAGDKFMVFETEKQARSVGETRMKAKIEKDRNSGAALSLDDLYSQIKEGQIIDLNIIVKADVQGTAEAVKASLEKIDVDGVRVNVIRSTVGAISESDVILASASQAIIYGFNVRPDAKVRNKAEEENVEIRLHNVIYKMVEEIETAMKGMLAPEYHEVITGQAEIRQVIKASKIGN
;
A
#
# COMPACT_ATOMS: atom_id res chain seq x y z
N ILE A 1 7.71 -18.13 -10.42
CA ILE A 1 6.51 -18.85 -10.00
C ILE A 1 5.37 -18.56 -10.99
N ARG A 2 4.96 -17.30 -11.15
CA ARG A 2 3.96 -16.91 -12.15
C ARG A 2 4.54 -16.92 -13.56
N LYS A 3 3.91 -17.63 -14.52
CA LYS A 3 4.36 -17.71 -15.93
C LYS A 3 3.95 -16.47 -16.76
N SER A 4 3.91 -15.27 -16.18
CA SER A 4 3.58 -14.02 -16.86
C SER A 4 4.60 -12.94 -16.52
N ALA A 5 4.98 -12.13 -17.52
CA ALA A 5 5.91 -11.00 -17.36
C ALA A 5 5.16 -9.80 -16.70
N VAL A 6 4.92 -9.88 -15.40
CA VAL A 6 4.23 -8.80 -14.65
C VAL A 6 5.12 -7.57 -14.55
N VAL A 7 6.43 -7.77 -14.39
CA VAL A 7 7.44 -6.70 -14.28
C VAL A 7 7.41 -5.72 -15.45
N ASP A 8 7.14 -6.21 -16.66
CA ASP A 8 7.09 -5.37 -17.87
C ASP A 8 5.86 -4.43 -17.89
N GLY A 9 4.87 -4.68 -17.05
CA GLY A 9 3.65 -3.88 -16.90
C GLY A 9 3.65 -2.92 -15.72
N GLU A 10 4.62 -3.02 -14.80
CA GLU A 10 4.70 -2.19 -13.60
C GLU A 10 5.60 -0.97 -13.82
N PHE A 11 5.07 0.21 -13.51
CA PHE A 11 5.81 1.46 -13.62
C PHE A 11 6.99 1.50 -12.65
N GLY A 12 8.16 1.84 -13.17
CA GLY A 12 9.40 1.89 -12.38
C GLY A 12 10.04 0.53 -12.10
N GLY A 13 9.48 -0.58 -12.61
CA GLY A 13 9.98 -1.94 -12.39
C GLY A 13 9.88 -2.43 -10.95
N ILE A 14 8.97 -1.87 -10.17
CA ILE A 14 8.72 -2.22 -8.77
C ILE A 14 7.24 -2.56 -8.56
N THR A 15 6.96 -3.56 -7.73
CA THR A 15 5.60 -3.93 -7.33
C THR A 15 5.02 -2.84 -6.42
N GLN A 16 3.85 -2.31 -6.78
CA GLN A 16 3.15 -1.24 -6.04
C GLN A 16 1.71 -1.62 -5.67
N HIS A 17 1.24 -2.79 -6.07
CA HIS A 17 -0.08 -3.33 -5.76
C HIS A 17 0.03 -4.71 -5.12
N ILE A 18 -0.98 -5.13 -4.37
CA ILE A 18 -1.04 -6.53 -3.92
C ILE A 18 -1.50 -7.40 -5.08
N GLY A 19 -0.63 -8.30 -5.54
CA GLY A 19 -0.97 -9.32 -6.53
C GLY A 19 -1.49 -10.58 -5.86
N ALA A 20 -2.65 -11.10 -6.31
CA ALA A 20 -3.16 -12.38 -5.85
C ALA A 20 -3.29 -13.34 -7.05
N TYR A 21 -2.64 -14.48 -7.00
CA TYR A 21 -2.69 -15.48 -8.09
C TYR A 21 -2.55 -16.91 -7.58
N GLN A 22 -3.06 -17.84 -8.36
CA GLN A 22 -3.09 -19.25 -7.99
C GLN A 22 -2.18 -20.08 -8.90
N VAL A 23 -1.39 -20.95 -8.30
CA VAL A 23 -0.48 -21.90 -8.97
C VAL A 23 -0.84 -23.32 -8.55
N GLU A 24 -0.72 -24.27 -9.45
CA GLU A 24 -0.88 -25.69 -9.17
C GLU A 24 0.50 -26.31 -8.95
N VAL A 25 0.68 -26.94 -7.78
CA VAL A 25 1.90 -27.63 -7.36
C VAL A 25 1.52 -29.04 -6.95
N ASN A 26 2.03 -30.04 -7.65
CA ASN A 26 1.75 -31.47 -7.38
C ASN A 26 0.24 -31.79 -7.24
N GLY A 27 -0.61 -31.17 -8.08
CA GLY A 27 -2.06 -31.35 -8.05
C GLY A 27 -2.79 -30.56 -6.95
N LYS A 28 -2.06 -29.81 -6.11
CA LYS A 28 -2.62 -28.92 -5.09
C LYS A 28 -2.57 -27.48 -5.56
N LYS A 29 -3.60 -26.69 -5.21
CA LYS A 29 -3.64 -25.27 -5.52
C LYS A 29 -3.03 -24.47 -4.38
N VAL A 30 -2.03 -23.65 -4.70
CA VAL A 30 -1.39 -22.72 -3.78
C VAL A 30 -1.67 -21.30 -4.27
N THR A 31 -2.17 -20.47 -3.38
CA THR A 31 -2.44 -19.05 -3.69
C THR A 31 -1.33 -18.18 -3.13
N PHE A 32 -0.73 -17.39 -3.99
CA PHE A 32 0.28 -16.42 -3.63
C PHE A 32 -0.33 -15.02 -3.53
N LEU A 33 -0.01 -14.32 -2.46
CA LEU A 33 -0.20 -12.89 -2.32
C LEU A 33 1.16 -12.21 -2.42
N ASP A 34 1.38 -11.50 -3.51
CA ASP A 34 2.61 -10.75 -3.73
C ASP A 34 2.43 -9.32 -3.20
N THR A 35 3.28 -8.93 -2.25
CA THR A 35 3.21 -7.63 -1.60
C THR A 35 4.44 -6.78 -1.95
N PRO A 36 4.28 -5.45 -2.11
CA PRO A 36 5.41 -4.57 -2.36
C PRO A 36 6.45 -4.61 -1.25
N GLY A 37 7.74 -4.69 -1.61
CA GLY A 37 8.86 -4.73 -0.64
C GLY A 37 9.23 -3.39 -0.04
N HIS A 38 8.81 -2.27 -0.63
CA HIS A 38 9.21 -0.93 -0.21
C HIS A 38 8.53 -0.47 1.10
N GLU A 39 9.24 0.34 1.90
CA GLU A 39 8.78 0.82 3.22
C GLU A 39 7.44 1.56 3.18
N ALA A 40 7.15 2.30 2.10
CA ALA A 40 5.87 2.97 1.91
C ALA A 40 4.65 2.02 2.03
N PHE A 41 4.84 0.73 1.80
CA PHE A 41 3.78 -0.28 1.74
C PHE A 41 3.70 -1.19 2.97
N THR A 42 4.17 -0.72 4.14
CA THR A 42 4.10 -1.42 5.43
C THR A 42 2.71 -2.00 5.72
N ALA A 43 1.64 -1.20 5.54
CA ALA A 43 0.27 -1.66 5.76
C ALA A 43 -0.14 -2.82 4.84
N MET A 44 0.37 -2.86 3.60
CA MET A 44 0.11 -3.96 2.67
C MET A 44 0.81 -5.25 3.11
N ARG A 45 2.07 -5.17 3.60
CA ARG A 45 2.80 -6.33 4.14
C ARG A 45 2.14 -6.89 5.39
N ALA A 46 1.78 -6.02 6.35
CA ALA A 46 1.06 -6.42 7.56
C ALA A 46 -0.26 -7.14 7.23
N ARG A 47 -1.02 -6.59 6.28
CA ARG A 47 -2.27 -7.18 5.80
C ARG A 47 -2.03 -8.52 5.10
N GLY A 48 -1.01 -8.61 4.24
CA GLY A 48 -0.63 -9.85 3.57
C GLY A 48 -0.35 -10.95 4.59
N ALA A 49 0.47 -10.69 5.61
CA ALA A 49 0.80 -11.65 6.66
C ALA A 49 -0.44 -12.11 7.47
N GLN A 50 -1.40 -11.21 7.74
CA GLN A 50 -2.62 -11.53 8.52
C GLN A 50 -3.63 -12.42 7.79
N VAL A 51 -3.59 -12.46 6.46
CA VAL A 51 -4.58 -13.20 5.66
C VAL A 51 -4.00 -14.46 5.01
N THR A 52 -2.71 -14.75 5.21
CA THR A 52 -2.00 -15.90 4.66
C THR A 52 -1.73 -16.94 5.73
N ASP A 53 -1.53 -18.18 5.30
CA ASP A 53 -1.22 -19.32 6.17
C ASP A 53 0.31 -19.50 6.36
N ILE A 54 1.11 -19.02 5.39
CA ILE A 54 2.58 -19.10 5.38
C ILE A 54 3.12 -17.81 4.77
N VAL A 55 4.21 -17.30 5.33
CA VAL A 55 4.93 -16.14 4.79
C VAL A 55 6.27 -16.59 4.19
N ILE A 56 6.56 -16.15 2.97
CA ILE A 56 7.87 -16.32 2.35
C ILE A 56 8.61 -14.99 2.44
N ILE A 57 9.76 -15.00 3.12
CA ILE A 57 10.66 -13.83 3.16
C ILE A 57 11.76 -14.04 2.14
N VAL A 58 11.82 -13.17 1.14
CA VAL A 58 12.82 -13.22 0.08
C VAL A 58 13.97 -12.27 0.40
N VAL A 59 15.17 -12.81 0.56
CA VAL A 59 16.40 -12.05 0.85
C VAL A 59 17.39 -12.28 -0.28
N ALA A 60 18.05 -11.23 -0.73
CA ALA A 60 19.08 -11.37 -1.77
C ALA A 60 20.43 -11.76 -1.13
N ALA A 61 21.08 -12.80 -1.65
CA ALA A 61 22.34 -13.31 -1.15
C ALA A 61 23.52 -12.32 -1.26
N ASP A 62 23.39 -11.30 -2.13
CA ASP A 62 24.39 -10.26 -2.34
C ASP A 62 24.16 -9.01 -1.46
N ASP A 63 22.93 -8.71 -1.05
CA ASP A 63 22.56 -7.47 -0.37
C ASP A 63 22.56 -7.60 1.19
N GLY A 64 22.11 -8.75 1.73
CA GLY A 64 21.96 -8.96 3.18
C GLY A 64 20.56 -8.64 3.72
N VAL A 65 20.44 -8.65 5.06
CA VAL A 65 19.20 -8.36 5.78
C VAL A 65 18.99 -6.85 5.87
N MET A 66 18.03 -6.35 5.10
CA MET A 66 17.67 -4.93 5.04
C MET A 66 16.62 -4.55 6.10
N PRO A 67 16.45 -3.24 6.45
CA PRO A 67 15.41 -2.82 7.41
C PRO A 67 14.00 -3.31 7.05
N GLN A 68 13.66 -3.33 5.75
CA GLN A 68 12.38 -3.84 5.27
C GLN A 68 12.22 -5.36 5.48
N THR A 69 13.35 -6.11 5.49
CA THR A 69 13.36 -7.54 5.81
C THR A 69 13.00 -7.75 7.28
N LYS A 70 13.59 -6.96 8.19
CA LYS A 70 13.27 -7.01 9.62
C LYS A 70 11.81 -6.70 9.89
N GLU A 71 11.29 -5.65 9.27
CA GLU A 71 9.87 -5.29 9.33
C GLU A 71 8.96 -6.44 8.84
N ALA A 72 9.32 -7.12 7.74
CA ALA A 72 8.55 -8.25 7.22
C ALA A 72 8.56 -9.45 8.20
N ILE A 73 9.69 -9.70 8.87
CA ILE A 73 9.82 -10.71 9.94
C ILE A 73 8.88 -10.37 11.10
N ASP A 74 8.88 -9.12 11.55
CA ASP A 74 8.03 -8.67 12.66
C ASP A 74 6.55 -8.82 12.33
N HIS A 75 6.14 -8.49 11.12
CA HIS A 75 4.75 -8.69 10.68
C HIS A 75 4.35 -10.17 10.62
N ALA A 76 5.23 -11.04 10.13
CA ALA A 76 4.96 -12.48 10.09
C ALA A 76 4.89 -13.09 11.50
N LYS A 77 5.80 -12.69 12.40
CA LYS A 77 5.80 -13.11 13.82
C LYS A 77 4.54 -12.59 14.53
N ALA A 78 4.14 -11.34 14.30
CA ALA A 78 2.93 -10.77 14.88
C ALA A 78 1.65 -11.46 14.38
N ALA A 79 1.65 -11.96 13.14
CA ALA A 79 0.56 -12.76 12.59
C ALA A 79 0.56 -14.21 13.09
N GLY A 80 1.67 -14.70 13.66
CA GLY A 80 1.79 -16.05 14.20
C GLY A 80 1.80 -17.14 13.12
N VAL A 81 2.24 -16.81 11.91
CA VAL A 81 2.28 -17.74 10.78
C VAL A 81 3.69 -18.29 10.54
N PRO A 82 3.83 -19.55 10.05
CA PRO A 82 5.11 -20.13 9.67
C PRO A 82 5.84 -19.25 8.65
N ILE A 83 7.17 -19.16 8.81
CA ILE A 83 8.04 -18.39 7.93
C ILE A 83 8.95 -19.35 7.16
N VAL A 84 9.03 -19.18 5.85
CA VAL A 84 9.99 -19.82 4.96
C VAL A 84 10.91 -18.73 4.40
N VAL A 85 12.22 -18.93 4.49
CA VAL A 85 13.18 -17.96 3.96
C VAL A 85 13.68 -18.43 2.60
N ALA A 86 13.53 -17.57 1.59
CA ALA A 86 14.05 -17.82 0.25
C ALA A 86 15.26 -16.90 -0.01
N ILE A 87 16.46 -17.46 -0.01
CA ILE A 87 17.70 -16.74 -0.33
C ILE A 87 17.83 -16.68 -1.84
N ASN A 88 17.60 -15.50 -2.42
CA ASN A 88 17.58 -15.29 -3.86
C ASN A 88 18.91 -14.74 -4.38
N LYS A 89 19.09 -14.78 -5.69
CA LYS A 89 20.27 -14.30 -6.43
C LYS A 89 21.55 -15.11 -6.12
N ILE A 90 21.44 -16.39 -5.78
CA ILE A 90 22.60 -17.25 -5.53
C ILE A 90 23.53 -17.41 -6.74
N ASP A 91 23.08 -17.00 -7.93
CA ASP A 91 23.84 -17.01 -9.17
C ASP A 91 24.75 -15.80 -9.38
N LYS A 92 24.69 -14.80 -8.47
CA LYS A 92 25.55 -13.62 -8.55
C LYS A 92 26.94 -13.87 -7.97
N GLU A 93 27.91 -13.18 -8.51
CA GLU A 93 29.25 -13.11 -7.93
C GLU A 93 29.21 -12.37 -6.60
N GLY A 94 29.77 -12.98 -5.54
CA GLY A 94 29.68 -12.45 -4.17
C GLY A 94 28.43 -12.87 -3.39
N ALA A 95 27.59 -13.76 -3.93
CA ALA A 95 26.50 -14.35 -3.18
C ALA A 95 27.03 -15.21 -2.01
N ASP A 96 26.54 -14.93 -0.80
CA ASP A 96 26.94 -15.67 0.42
C ASP A 96 25.69 -16.09 1.21
N PRO A 97 25.09 -17.25 0.90
CA PRO A 97 23.91 -17.76 1.60
C PRO A 97 24.15 -18.00 3.10
N GLU A 98 25.36 -18.45 3.49
CA GLU A 98 25.66 -18.73 4.89
C GLU A 98 25.69 -17.45 5.73
N ARG A 99 26.19 -16.36 5.19
CA ARG A 99 26.11 -15.04 5.83
C ARG A 99 24.64 -14.64 6.06
N ILE A 100 23.77 -14.83 5.05
CA ILE A 100 22.35 -14.51 5.19
C ILE A 100 21.68 -15.37 6.27
N LYS A 101 21.98 -16.68 6.33
CA LYS A 101 21.47 -17.56 7.39
C LYS A 101 21.89 -17.05 8.78
N ALA A 102 23.14 -16.60 8.93
CA ALA A 102 23.62 -16.03 10.19
C ALA A 102 22.90 -14.72 10.56
N GLU A 103 22.79 -13.77 9.63
CA GLU A 103 22.07 -12.51 9.85
C GLU A 103 20.57 -12.74 10.19
N MET A 104 19.91 -13.69 9.54
CA MET A 104 18.51 -14.04 9.82
C MET A 104 18.35 -14.77 11.16
N ALA A 105 19.34 -15.55 11.58
CA ALA A 105 19.35 -16.19 12.90
C ALA A 105 19.44 -15.15 14.03
N GLU A 106 20.17 -14.03 13.85
CA GLU A 106 20.18 -12.91 14.79
C GLU A 106 18.78 -12.28 14.94
N GLU A 107 17.97 -12.28 13.87
CA GLU A 107 16.56 -11.84 13.91
C GLU A 107 15.62 -12.94 14.47
N GLY A 108 16.16 -14.06 14.97
CA GLY A 108 15.42 -15.14 15.60
C GLY A 108 14.76 -16.12 14.62
N LEU A 109 15.27 -16.22 13.39
CA LEU A 109 14.89 -17.23 12.40
C LEU A 109 16.06 -18.23 12.24
N LEU A 110 16.20 -19.13 13.22
CA LEU A 110 17.28 -20.10 13.23
C LEU A 110 17.02 -21.22 12.21
N PRO A 111 17.99 -21.54 11.30
CA PRO A 111 17.84 -22.63 10.34
C PRO A 111 17.64 -23.99 11.00
N GLU A 112 16.87 -24.89 10.38
CA GLU A 112 16.72 -26.28 10.82
C GLU A 112 18.07 -27.00 10.92
N GLU A 113 19.00 -26.73 9.99
CA GLU A 113 20.35 -27.27 9.98
C GLU A 113 21.16 -26.93 11.25
N TRP A 114 20.83 -25.81 11.90
CA TRP A 114 21.46 -25.35 13.15
C TRP A 114 20.61 -25.65 14.39
N GLY A 115 19.57 -26.50 14.23
CA GLY A 115 18.69 -26.92 15.33
C GLY A 115 17.51 -25.95 15.59
N GLY A 116 17.19 -25.07 14.65
CA GLY A 116 15.99 -24.20 14.67
C GLY A 116 14.77 -24.87 14.04
N ASP A 117 13.81 -24.05 13.68
CA ASP A 117 12.50 -24.43 13.10
C ASP A 117 12.19 -23.70 11.78
N THR A 118 13.11 -22.88 11.29
CA THR A 118 12.92 -22.12 10.07
C THR A 118 13.51 -22.81 8.85
N VAL A 119 12.69 -23.01 7.83
CA VAL A 119 13.11 -23.64 6.57
C VAL A 119 13.70 -22.59 5.63
N TYR A 120 14.87 -22.91 5.07
CA TYR A 120 15.58 -22.08 4.11
C TYR A 120 15.64 -22.75 2.73
N CYS A 121 15.37 -21.96 1.69
CA CYS A 121 15.50 -22.39 0.30
C CYS A 121 16.46 -21.45 -0.44
N GLU A 122 17.45 -21.99 -1.12
CA GLU A 122 18.39 -21.24 -1.94
C GLU A 122 17.90 -21.20 -3.37
N ILE A 123 17.66 -20.00 -3.92
CA ILE A 123 17.03 -19.84 -5.23
C ILE A 123 17.75 -18.83 -6.12
N SER A 124 17.60 -19.01 -7.41
CA SER A 124 17.83 -17.96 -8.40
C SER A 124 16.58 -17.78 -9.25
N ALA A 125 15.82 -16.71 -8.96
CA ALA A 125 14.61 -16.39 -9.72
C ALA A 125 14.93 -16.14 -11.20
N LYS A 126 16.08 -15.52 -11.51
CA LYS A 126 16.55 -15.23 -12.88
C LYS A 126 16.87 -16.51 -13.65
N LYS A 127 17.58 -17.45 -13.05
CA LYS A 127 17.96 -18.73 -13.66
C LYS A 127 16.95 -19.85 -13.43
N LYS A 128 15.91 -19.60 -12.64
CA LYS A 128 14.87 -20.58 -12.24
C LYS A 128 15.45 -21.80 -11.50
N ILE A 129 16.51 -21.60 -10.72
CA ILE A 129 17.11 -22.63 -9.89
C ILE A 129 16.41 -22.61 -8.52
N GLY A 130 16.14 -23.78 -7.92
CA GLY A 130 15.55 -23.91 -6.57
C GLY A 130 14.07 -23.54 -6.46
N ILE A 131 13.40 -23.10 -7.55
CA ILE A 131 11.98 -22.67 -7.50
C ILE A 131 11.03 -23.86 -7.28
N GLU A 132 11.29 -25.00 -7.91
CA GLU A 132 10.49 -26.22 -7.72
C GLU A 132 10.62 -26.73 -6.29
N GLU A 133 11.84 -26.76 -5.77
CA GLU A 133 12.13 -27.13 -4.39
C GLU A 133 11.43 -26.21 -3.37
N LEU A 134 11.47 -24.89 -3.58
CA LEU A 134 10.70 -23.93 -2.77
C LEU A 134 9.20 -24.26 -2.78
N LEU A 135 8.62 -24.55 -3.94
CA LEU A 135 7.20 -24.89 -4.07
C LEU A 135 6.86 -26.20 -3.36
N GLU A 136 7.72 -27.20 -3.43
CA GLU A 136 7.55 -28.47 -2.71
C GLU A 136 7.65 -28.25 -1.20
N THR A 137 8.63 -27.48 -0.75
CA THR A 137 8.78 -27.08 0.66
C THR A 137 7.51 -26.42 1.20
N LEU A 138 6.91 -25.49 0.45
CA LEU A 138 5.66 -24.85 0.86
C LEU A 138 4.51 -25.84 1.03
N THR A 139 4.42 -26.86 0.17
CA THR A 139 3.39 -27.90 0.33
C THR A 139 3.61 -28.76 1.57
N VAL A 140 4.86 -29.05 1.92
CA VAL A 140 5.21 -29.79 3.14
C VAL A 140 4.89 -28.95 4.40
N VAL A 141 5.29 -27.67 4.42
CA VAL A 141 4.97 -26.76 5.54
C VAL A 141 3.46 -26.61 5.72
N ALA A 142 2.70 -26.50 4.62
CA ALA A 142 1.24 -26.42 4.67
C ALA A 142 0.59 -27.71 5.19
N GLU A 143 1.15 -28.88 4.88
CA GLU A 143 0.70 -30.17 5.43
C GLU A 143 0.98 -30.28 6.93
N LEU A 144 2.14 -29.84 7.38
CA LEU A 144 2.49 -29.80 8.80
C LEU A 144 1.59 -28.87 9.60
N ALA A 145 1.18 -27.76 9.00
CA ALA A 145 0.24 -26.80 9.59
C ALA A 145 -1.22 -27.32 9.66
N ASP A 146 -1.52 -28.48 9.07
CA ASP A 146 -2.86 -29.15 9.06
C ASP A 146 -4.00 -28.19 8.66
N LEU A 147 -3.79 -27.38 7.62
CA LEU A 147 -4.72 -26.36 7.15
C LEU A 147 -6.04 -26.98 6.69
N LYS A 148 -7.15 -26.51 7.25
CA LYS A 148 -8.49 -27.05 6.97
C LYS A 148 -9.50 -25.94 6.66
N ALA A 149 -10.34 -26.18 5.65
CA ALA A 149 -11.47 -25.33 5.34
C ALA A 149 -12.71 -26.16 5.00
N ASN A 150 -13.90 -25.65 5.32
CA ASN A 150 -15.15 -26.30 4.99
C ASN A 150 -15.80 -25.59 3.80
N PRO A 151 -15.83 -26.20 2.59
CA PRO A 151 -16.45 -25.58 1.42
C PRO A 151 -18.00 -25.54 1.49
N ASN A 152 -18.61 -26.39 2.34
CA ASN A 152 -20.07 -26.55 2.41
C ASN A 152 -20.72 -25.58 3.40
N ARG A 153 -20.34 -24.30 3.38
CA ARG A 153 -20.95 -23.22 4.17
C ARG A 153 -20.98 -21.92 3.38
N TYR A 154 -21.64 -20.90 3.91
CA TYR A 154 -21.56 -19.54 3.40
C TYR A 154 -20.13 -19.05 3.42
N ALA A 155 -19.70 -18.43 2.32
CA ALA A 155 -18.33 -17.94 2.20
C ALA A 155 -18.03 -16.80 3.18
N TYR A 156 -16.82 -16.84 3.73
CA TYR A 156 -16.20 -15.69 4.38
C TYR A 156 -14.71 -15.64 4.02
N GLY A 157 -14.13 -14.49 4.21
CA GLY A 157 -12.71 -14.26 3.95
C GLY A 157 -12.36 -12.79 4.03
N SER A 158 -11.30 -12.38 3.36
CA SER A 158 -10.72 -11.05 3.44
C SER A 158 -10.69 -10.33 2.11
N VAL A 159 -10.71 -9.00 2.17
CA VAL A 159 -10.45 -8.12 1.01
C VAL A 159 -8.94 -7.97 0.84
N VAL A 160 -8.45 -8.39 -0.30
CA VAL A 160 -7.05 -8.17 -0.70
C VAL A 160 -6.87 -6.73 -1.18
N GLU A 161 -7.77 -6.29 -2.10
CA GLU A 161 -7.67 -4.96 -2.72
C GLU A 161 -9.05 -4.46 -3.16
N GLY A 162 -9.25 -3.14 -3.17
CA GLY A 162 -10.45 -2.48 -3.66
C GLY A 162 -10.14 -1.39 -4.67
N LYS A 163 -10.91 -1.33 -5.76
CA LYS A 163 -10.77 -0.29 -6.80
C LYS A 163 -12.12 0.19 -7.33
N LEU A 164 -12.12 1.38 -7.88
CA LEU A 164 -13.29 1.94 -8.55
C LEU A 164 -13.06 1.94 -10.06
N ASP A 165 -13.78 1.08 -10.76
CA ASP A 165 -13.75 0.98 -12.22
C ASP A 165 -14.85 1.83 -12.85
N LYS A 166 -14.52 2.60 -13.90
CA LYS A 166 -15.48 3.51 -14.57
C LYS A 166 -16.69 2.80 -15.17
N GLY A 167 -16.50 1.56 -15.65
CA GLY A 167 -17.57 0.78 -16.31
C GLY A 167 -18.28 -0.19 -15.39
N ARG A 168 -17.52 -0.79 -14.46
CA ARG A 168 -17.99 -1.88 -13.60
C ARG A 168 -18.37 -1.43 -12.18
N GLY A 169 -18.06 -0.17 -11.83
CA GLY A 169 -18.31 0.40 -10.50
C GLY A 169 -17.31 -0.09 -9.46
N ALA A 170 -17.80 -0.33 -8.24
CA ALA A 170 -16.96 -0.87 -7.17
C ALA A 170 -16.53 -2.32 -7.48
N VAL A 171 -15.23 -2.56 -7.47
CA VAL A 171 -14.59 -3.84 -7.72
C VAL A 171 -13.73 -4.19 -6.52
N ALA A 172 -13.83 -5.41 -6.04
CA ALA A 172 -13.02 -5.91 -4.93
C ALA A 172 -12.35 -7.24 -5.29
N THR A 173 -11.08 -7.37 -4.96
CA THR A 173 -10.38 -8.65 -4.97
C THR A 173 -10.49 -9.27 -3.59
N LEU A 174 -11.14 -10.43 -3.51
CA LEU A 174 -11.37 -11.18 -2.28
C LEU A 174 -10.51 -12.43 -2.25
N LEU A 175 -10.05 -12.80 -1.06
CA LEU A 175 -9.52 -14.14 -0.78
C LEU A 175 -10.57 -14.91 0.02
N VAL A 176 -11.07 -16.00 -0.55
CA VAL A 176 -12.02 -16.88 0.14
C VAL A 176 -11.25 -17.75 1.13
N GLU A 177 -11.48 -17.55 2.43
CA GLU A 177 -10.82 -18.33 3.49
C GLU A 177 -11.61 -19.60 3.81
N ASN A 178 -12.93 -19.52 3.75
CA ASN A 178 -13.80 -20.65 4.07
C ASN A 178 -15.16 -20.53 3.35
N GLY A 179 -15.85 -21.64 3.15
CA GLY A 179 -17.09 -21.67 2.42
C GLY A 179 -16.89 -21.59 0.90
N THR A 180 -17.97 -21.54 0.15
CA THR A 180 -17.95 -21.36 -1.31
C THR A 180 -18.70 -20.11 -1.67
N LEU A 181 -18.02 -19.17 -2.34
CA LEU A 181 -18.63 -17.95 -2.87
C LEU A 181 -19.20 -18.23 -4.24
N ARG A 182 -20.46 -17.85 -4.48
CA ARG A 182 -21.16 -18.07 -5.75
C ARG A 182 -21.64 -16.75 -6.35
N ALA A 183 -21.83 -16.78 -7.66
CA ALA A 183 -22.51 -15.68 -8.35
C ALA A 183 -23.94 -15.52 -7.80
N SER A 184 -24.36 -14.27 -7.65
CA SER A 184 -25.63 -13.84 -7.06
C SER A 184 -25.73 -13.95 -5.53
N ASP A 185 -24.70 -14.36 -4.82
CA ASP A 185 -24.69 -14.36 -3.34
C ASP A 185 -24.86 -12.94 -2.79
N PRO A 186 -25.72 -12.75 -1.78
CA PRO A 186 -25.76 -11.53 -1.01
C PRO A 186 -24.54 -11.44 -0.09
N ILE A 187 -23.78 -10.35 -0.19
CA ILE A 187 -22.48 -10.21 0.49
C ILE A 187 -22.38 -8.90 1.24
N VAL A 188 -21.71 -8.94 2.38
CA VAL A 188 -21.20 -7.76 3.10
C VAL A 188 -19.68 -7.81 3.10
N VAL A 189 -19.05 -6.70 2.80
CA VAL A 189 -17.60 -6.55 2.71
C VAL A 189 -17.22 -5.30 3.50
N GLY A 190 -16.74 -5.48 4.74
CA GLY A 190 -16.59 -4.36 5.66
C GLY A 190 -17.92 -3.64 5.92
N ALA A 191 -18.03 -2.38 5.52
CA ALA A 191 -19.26 -1.59 5.53
C ALA A 191 -20.02 -1.64 4.19
N ALA A 192 -19.34 -2.00 3.08
CA ALA A 192 -19.96 -2.18 1.78
C ALA A 192 -20.85 -3.43 1.77
N TYR A 193 -21.90 -3.39 0.98
CA TYR A 193 -22.80 -4.53 0.79
C TYR A 193 -23.29 -4.58 -0.66
N GLY A 194 -23.82 -5.72 -1.06
CA GLY A 194 -24.40 -5.89 -2.38
C GLY A 194 -24.67 -7.33 -2.73
N ARG A 195 -24.78 -7.58 -4.01
CA ARG A 195 -24.94 -8.92 -4.58
C ARG A 195 -23.80 -9.16 -5.58
N VAL A 196 -23.13 -10.28 -5.49
CA VAL A 196 -22.07 -10.65 -6.42
C VAL A 196 -22.65 -10.76 -7.84
N ARG A 197 -22.32 -9.80 -8.70
CA ARG A 197 -22.80 -9.80 -10.09
C ARG A 197 -21.94 -10.64 -11.00
N GLN A 198 -20.64 -10.49 -10.89
CA GLN A 198 -19.64 -11.18 -11.69
C GLN A 198 -18.45 -11.54 -10.81
N MET A 199 -17.87 -12.70 -11.08
CA MET A 199 -16.63 -13.17 -10.47
C MET A 199 -15.62 -13.46 -11.55
N LEU A 200 -14.39 -12.97 -11.39
CA LEU A 200 -13.26 -13.25 -12.27
C LEU A 200 -12.14 -13.91 -11.48
N ASP A 201 -11.49 -14.89 -12.09
CA ASP A 201 -10.26 -15.46 -11.52
C ASP A 201 -9.04 -14.54 -11.76
N ASP A 202 -7.87 -14.97 -11.27
CA ASP A 202 -6.58 -14.27 -11.45
C ASP A 202 -6.13 -14.11 -12.91
N LYS A 203 -6.78 -14.81 -13.84
CA LYS A 203 -6.55 -14.75 -15.30
C LYS A 203 -7.61 -13.93 -16.04
N GLY A 204 -8.53 -13.29 -15.30
CA GLY A 204 -9.62 -12.49 -15.85
C GLY A 204 -10.77 -13.33 -16.48
N ARG A 205 -10.85 -14.63 -16.21
CA ARG A 205 -11.90 -15.49 -16.71
C ARG A 205 -13.09 -15.48 -15.75
N VAL A 206 -14.30 -15.48 -16.32
CA VAL A 206 -15.54 -15.55 -15.52
C VAL A 206 -15.66 -16.93 -14.88
N ILE A 207 -15.85 -16.95 -13.56
CA ILE A 207 -16.11 -18.16 -12.79
C ILE A 207 -17.48 -18.07 -12.10
N LYS A 208 -18.11 -19.22 -11.83
CA LYS A 208 -19.44 -19.29 -11.18
C LYS A 208 -19.32 -19.49 -9.68
N GLU A 209 -18.24 -20.09 -9.22
CA GLU A 209 -17.96 -20.37 -7.81
C GLU A 209 -16.46 -20.23 -7.51
N ALA A 210 -16.16 -19.81 -6.28
CA ALA A 210 -14.82 -19.72 -5.73
C ALA A 210 -14.77 -20.52 -4.42
N LEU A 211 -13.90 -21.53 -4.38
CA LEU A 211 -13.64 -22.40 -3.24
C LEU A 211 -12.67 -21.75 -2.24
N PRO A 212 -12.51 -22.28 -1.03
CA PRO A 212 -11.48 -21.82 -0.10
C PRO A 212 -10.09 -21.76 -0.73
N GLY A 213 -9.31 -20.74 -0.37
CA GLY A 213 -8.00 -20.46 -0.95
C GLY A 213 -8.03 -19.83 -2.34
N THR A 214 -9.18 -19.50 -2.91
CA THR A 214 -9.29 -18.91 -4.25
C THR A 214 -9.33 -17.39 -4.18
N PRO A 215 -8.40 -16.67 -4.84
CA PRO A 215 -8.51 -15.23 -5.04
C PRO A 215 -9.54 -14.96 -6.16
N VAL A 216 -10.44 -14.01 -5.93
CA VAL A 216 -11.51 -13.70 -6.88
C VAL A 216 -11.79 -12.21 -6.95
N GLU A 217 -11.82 -11.64 -8.14
CA GLU A 217 -12.29 -10.28 -8.36
C GLU A 217 -13.82 -10.28 -8.49
N ILE A 218 -14.51 -9.49 -7.68
CA ILE A 218 -15.98 -9.40 -7.72
C ILE A 218 -16.45 -8.00 -8.08
N THR A 219 -17.67 -7.93 -8.64
CA THR A 219 -18.42 -6.69 -8.85
C THR A 219 -19.80 -6.78 -8.24
N GLY A 220 -20.45 -5.64 -8.00
CA GLY A 220 -21.84 -5.59 -7.52
C GLY A 220 -21.98 -5.03 -6.10
N LEU A 221 -20.92 -4.50 -5.52
CA LEU A 221 -20.96 -3.77 -4.27
C LEU A 221 -21.47 -2.33 -4.48
N ASN A 222 -22.08 -1.75 -3.45
CA ASN A 222 -22.57 -0.37 -3.44
C ASN A 222 -21.43 0.66 -3.37
N GLU A 223 -20.31 0.29 -2.76
CA GLU A 223 -19.11 1.14 -2.63
C GLU A 223 -17.83 0.29 -2.63
N VAL A 224 -16.67 0.94 -2.77
CA VAL A 224 -15.37 0.26 -2.70
C VAL A 224 -15.08 -0.09 -1.24
N PRO A 225 -14.85 -1.37 -0.91
CA PRO A 225 -14.51 -1.77 0.45
C PRO A 225 -13.06 -1.39 0.78
N VAL A 226 -12.78 -1.34 2.07
CA VAL A 226 -11.41 -1.13 2.55
C VAL A 226 -10.63 -2.44 2.44
N ALA A 227 -9.40 -2.35 1.95
CA ALA A 227 -8.51 -3.51 1.89
C ALA A 227 -8.20 -4.01 3.32
N GLY A 228 -8.23 -5.34 3.52
CA GLY A 228 -8.14 -5.98 4.84
C GLY A 228 -9.48 -6.19 5.55
N ASP A 229 -10.57 -5.56 5.08
CA ASP A 229 -11.90 -5.83 5.63
C ASP A 229 -12.27 -7.31 5.46
N LYS A 230 -13.07 -7.83 6.38
CA LYS A 230 -13.64 -9.17 6.26
C LYS A 230 -14.94 -9.11 5.47
N PHE A 231 -15.14 -10.11 4.59
CA PHE A 231 -16.41 -10.30 3.92
C PHE A 231 -17.15 -11.53 4.45
N MET A 232 -18.46 -11.52 4.29
CA MET A 232 -19.34 -12.63 4.66
C MET A 232 -20.56 -12.68 3.75
N VAL A 233 -20.92 -13.87 3.33
CA VAL A 233 -22.16 -14.15 2.56
C VAL A 233 -23.32 -14.35 3.54
N PHE A 234 -24.49 -13.84 3.18
CA PHE A 234 -25.74 -13.93 3.93
C PHE A 234 -26.79 -14.71 3.13
N GLU A 235 -27.80 -15.20 3.81
CA GLU A 235 -28.92 -15.91 3.16
C GLU A 235 -29.77 -14.95 2.30
N THR A 236 -29.97 -13.73 2.78
CA THR A 236 -30.82 -12.74 2.11
C THR A 236 -30.12 -11.39 1.94
N GLU A 237 -30.46 -10.69 0.86
CA GLU A 237 -29.95 -9.36 0.58
C GLU A 237 -30.38 -8.34 1.66
N LYS A 238 -31.56 -8.52 2.25
CA LYS A 238 -32.07 -7.68 3.34
C LYS A 238 -31.16 -7.75 4.57
N GLN A 239 -30.71 -8.96 4.94
CA GLN A 239 -29.76 -9.15 6.05
C GLN A 239 -28.42 -8.49 5.73
N ALA A 240 -27.85 -8.74 4.54
CA ALA A 240 -26.60 -8.15 4.09
C ALA A 240 -26.67 -6.61 4.16
N ARG A 241 -27.71 -6.03 3.60
CA ARG A 241 -27.94 -4.58 3.63
C ARG A 241 -28.02 -4.02 5.05
N SER A 242 -28.80 -4.62 5.92
CA SER A 242 -28.96 -4.18 7.31
C SER A 242 -27.65 -4.17 8.07
N VAL A 243 -26.82 -5.20 7.89
CA VAL A 243 -25.49 -5.29 8.52
C VAL A 243 -24.55 -4.22 7.95
N GLY A 244 -24.52 -4.04 6.63
CA GLY A 244 -23.70 -3.02 5.97
C GLY A 244 -24.06 -1.60 6.42
N GLU A 245 -25.34 -1.25 6.42
CA GLU A 245 -25.83 0.06 6.90
C GLU A 245 -25.48 0.32 8.38
N THR A 246 -25.56 -0.71 9.23
CA THR A 246 -25.17 -0.58 10.64
C THR A 246 -23.68 -0.31 10.81
N ARG A 247 -22.83 -1.04 10.06
CA ARG A 247 -21.37 -0.83 10.07
C ARG A 247 -20.98 0.52 9.51
N MET A 248 -21.68 0.98 8.46
CA MET A 248 -21.48 2.31 7.87
C MET A 248 -21.78 3.42 8.90
N LYS A 249 -22.89 3.34 9.61
CA LYS A 249 -23.23 4.30 10.66
C LYS A 249 -22.17 4.35 11.75
N ALA A 250 -21.74 3.19 12.23
CA ALA A 250 -20.69 3.10 13.26
C ALA A 250 -19.35 3.69 12.77
N LYS A 251 -18.99 3.50 11.47
CA LYS A 251 -17.81 4.12 10.86
C LYS A 251 -17.91 5.64 10.84
N ILE A 252 -19.04 6.18 10.39
CA ILE A 252 -19.28 7.64 10.34
C ILE A 252 -19.23 8.26 11.75
N GLU A 253 -19.79 7.58 12.76
CA GLU A 253 -19.71 8.06 14.14
C GLU A 253 -18.29 8.05 14.68
N LYS A 254 -17.50 7.01 14.37
CA LYS A 254 -16.10 6.91 14.75
C LYS A 254 -15.29 8.04 14.10
N ASP A 255 -15.48 8.28 12.81
CA ASP A 255 -14.78 9.33 12.06
C ASP A 255 -15.13 10.74 12.56
N ARG A 256 -16.39 10.98 12.96
CA ARG A 256 -16.80 12.23 13.60
C ARG A 256 -16.15 12.45 14.95
N ASN A 257 -16.08 11.41 15.76
CA ASN A 257 -15.49 11.50 17.11
C ASN A 257 -13.96 11.66 17.07
N SER A 258 -13.29 11.10 16.07
CA SER A 258 -11.84 11.28 15.88
C SER A 258 -11.48 12.68 15.36
N GLY A 259 -12.39 13.35 14.65
CA GLY A 259 -12.18 14.72 14.15
C GLY A 259 -12.56 15.84 15.14
N ALA A 260 -13.19 15.51 16.30
CA ALA A 260 -13.76 16.50 17.23
C ALA A 260 -12.85 16.87 18.43
N ALA A 261 -11.67 16.28 18.54
CA ALA A 261 -10.80 16.48 19.71
C ALA A 261 -9.56 17.35 19.42
N LEU A 262 -9.75 18.56 18.86
CA LEU A 262 -8.76 19.62 19.06
C LEU A 262 -8.95 20.17 20.48
N SER A 263 -8.10 19.75 21.39
CA SER A 263 -8.06 20.31 22.75
C SER A 263 -7.57 21.77 22.67
N LEU A 264 -8.06 22.61 23.62
CA LEU A 264 -7.53 23.97 23.75
C LEU A 264 -6.01 24.02 23.95
N ASP A 265 -5.45 22.97 24.56
CA ASP A 265 -4.00 22.81 24.75
C ASP A 265 -3.26 22.57 23.41
N ASP A 266 -3.87 21.83 22.47
CA ASP A 266 -3.34 21.65 21.12
C ASP A 266 -3.36 22.96 20.33
N LEU A 267 -4.39 23.78 20.51
CA LEU A 267 -4.46 25.12 19.92
C LEU A 267 -3.40 26.06 20.51
N TYR A 268 -3.15 26.00 21.81
CA TYR A 268 -2.08 26.78 22.45
C TYR A 268 -0.70 26.32 22.02
N SER A 269 -0.50 25.03 21.78
CA SER A 269 0.76 24.48 21.26
C SER A 269 1.00 24.94 19.82
N GLN A 270 -0.01 24.92 18.96
CA GLN A 270 0.05 25.43 17.58
C GLN A 270 0.35 26.94 17.51
N ILE A 271 -0.17 27.74 18.45
CA ILE A 271 0.11 29.19 18.52
C ILE A 271 1.55 29.45 18.98
N LYS A 272 2.14 28.56 19.79
CA LYS A 272 3.51 28.67 20.28
C LYS A 272 4.58 28.23 19.28
N GLU A 273 4.25 27.31 18.38
CA GLU A 273 5.21 26.72 17.41
C GLU A 273 5.48 27.59 16.16
N GLY A 274 4.92 28.79 16.08
CA GLY A 274 5.11 29.68 14.93
C GLY A 274 4.15 29.39 13.79
N GLN A 275 4.18 30.17 12.72
CA GLN A 275 3.34 29.98 11.55
C GLN A 275 3.79 28.74 10.75
N ILE A 276 3.25 27.56 11.07
CA ILE A 276 3.43 26.39 10.23
C ILE A 276 2.58 26.59 8.96
N ILE A 277 3.19 26.44 7.81
CA ILE A 277 2.53 26.53 6.51
C ILE A 277 1.96 25.14 6.18
N ASP A 278 0.63 25.04 6.02
CA ASP A 278 0.00 23.80 5.59
C ASP A 278 0.02 23.69 4.06
N LEU A 279 0.66 22.63 3.53
CA LEU A 279 0.54 22.23 2.14
C LEU A 279 -0.66 21.28 2.00
N ASN A 280 -1.79 21.80 1.52
CA ASN A 280 -3.01 21.04 1.36
C ASN A 280 -2.95 20.16 0.12
N ILE A 281 -3.26 18.87 0.27
CA ILE A 281 -3.18 17.87 -0.80
C ILE A 281 -4.47 17.04 -0.86
N ILE A 282 -4.93 16.76 -2.07
CA ILE A 282 -5.95 15.75 -2.37
C ILE A 282 -5.28 14.61 -3.12
N VAL A 283 -5.39 13.39 -2.60
CA VAL A 283 -4.81 12.18 -3.21
C VAL A 283 -5.90 11.38 -3.92
N LYS A 284 -5.62 11.02 -5.18
CA LYS A 284 -6.44 10.10 -5.97
C LYS A 284 -5.55 8.96 -6.47
N ALA A 285 -5.92 7.72 -6.17
CA ALA A 285 -5.17 6.53 -6.60
C ALA A 285 -6.07 5.53 -7.33
N ASP A 286 -5.47 4.61 -8.03
CA ASP A 286 -6.16 3.56 -8.76
C ASP A 286 -6.77 2.49 -7.85
N VAL A 287 -6.08 2.16 -6.74
CA VAL A 287 -6.52 1.18 -5.75
C VAL A 287 -6.40 1.70 -4.31
N GLN A 288 -7.13 1.06 -3.40
CA GLN A 288 -7.24 1.48 -1.99
C GLN A 288 -5.90 1.42 -1.25
N GLY A 289 -5.17 0.32 -1.40
CA GLY A 289 -3.89 0.15 -0.71
C GLY A 289 -2.85 1.20 -1.14
N THR A 290 -2.81 1.57 -2.43
CA THR A 290 -1.93 2.62 -2.93
C THR A 290 -2.34 4.00 -2.37
N ALA A 291 -3.64 4.29 -2.28
CA ALA A 291 -4.12 5.54 -1.67
C ALA A 291 -3.69 5.67 -0.20
N GLU A 292 -3.76 4.57 0.56
CA GLU A 292 -3.29 4.50 1.94
C GLU A 292 -1.77 4.68 2.04
N ALA A 293 -1.00 3.99 1.19
CA ALA A 293 0.46 4.08 1.19
C ALA A 293 0.96 5.48 0.83
N VAL A 294 0.37 6.11 -0.19
CA VAL A 294 0.68 7.49 -0.58
C VAL A 294 0.37 8.44 0.58
N LYS A 295 -0.82 8.36 1.17
CA LYS A 295 -1.20 9.20 2.32
C LYS A 295 -0.21 9.05 3.47
N ALA A 296 0.09 7.81 3.89
CA ALA A 296 1.02 7.54 4.99
C ALA A 296 2.44 8.02 4.70
N SER A 297 2.91 7.95 3.44
CA SER A 297 4.22 8.45 3.04
C SER A 297 4.29 9.97 3.06
N LEU A 298 3.21 10.64 2.64
CA LEU A 298 3.12 12.10 2.65
C LEU A 298 3.07 12.67 4.07
N GLU A 299 2.34 12.02 4.97
CA GLU A 299 2.23 12.41 6.38
C GLU A 299 3.52 12.20 7.17
N LYS A 300 4.48 11.39 6.64
CA LYS A 300 5.80 11.19 7.22
C LYS A 300 6.85 12.21 6.78
N ILE A 301 6.55 13.04 5.77
CA ILE A 301 7.48 14.06 5.30
C ILE A 301 7.63 15.12 6.40
N ASP A 302 8.85 15.25 6.90
CA ASP A 302 9.19 16.23 7.93
C ASP A 302 10.09 17.32 7.33
N VAL A 303 9.54 18.52 7.24
CA VAL A 303 10.26 19.73 6.79
C VAL A 303 9.90 20.85 7.75
N ASP A 304 10.89 21.37 8.47
CA ASP A 304 10.70 22.43 9.45
C ASP A 304 9.90 23.60 8.87
N GLY A 305 8.81 23.97 9.55
CA GLY A 305 7.97 25.11 9.18
C GLY A 305 6.90 24.82 8.09
N VAL A 306 6.86 23.62 7.51
CA VAL A 306 5.83 23.22 6.53
C VAL A 306 5.28 21.84 6.87
N ARG A 307 3.96 21.68 6.85
CA ARG A 307 3.29 20.40 7.10
C ARG A 307 2.44 20.00 5.92
N VAL A 308 2.49 18.73 5.52
CA VAL A 308 1.55 18.16 4.55
C VAL A 308 0.21 17.88 5.25
N ASN A 309 -0.86 18.42 4.69
CA ASN A 309 -2.22 18.18 5.12
C ASN A 309 -3.02 17.46 4.02
N VAL A 310 -3.21 16.15 4.16
CA VAL A 310 -3.99 15.35 3.22
C VAL A 310 -5.47 15.52 3.52
N ILE A 311 -6.14 16.47 2.85
CA ILE A 311 -7.57 16.76 3.05
C ILE A 311 -8.43 15.56 2.68
N ARG A 312 -8.07 14.87 1.60
CA ARG A 312 -8.84 13.74 1.08
C ARG A 312 -7.94 12.75 0.37
N SER A 313 -8.10 11.46 0.70
CA SER A 313 -7.48 10.35 -0.03
C SER A 313 -8.58 9.39 -0.48
N THR A 314 -8.72 9.19 -1.80
CA THR A 314 -9.80 8.36 -2.36
C THR A 314 -9.36 7.63 -3.62
N VAL A 315 -10.10 6.57 -3.94
CA VAL A 315 -9.85 5.68 -5.09
C VAL A 315 -10.65 6.12 -6.31
N GLY A 316 -10.09 5.91 -7.48
CA GLY A 316 -10.71 6.16 -8.77
C GLY A 316 -10.17 7.41 -9.48
N ALA A 317 -10.71 7.69 -10.65
CA ALA A 317 -10.29 8.84 -11.45
C ALA A 317 -10.59 10.17 -10.75
N ILE A 318 -9.79 11.18 -11.06
CA ILE A 318 -10.03 12.55 -10.61
C ILE A 318 -11.36 13.04 -11.18
N SER A 319 -12.23 13.62 -10.34
CA SER A 319 -13.56 14.10 -10.69
C SER A 319 -13.68 15.63 -10.60
N GLU A 320 -14.72 16.21 -11.19
CA GLU A 320 -15.00 17.65 -11.08
C GLU A 320 -15.22 18.09 -9.63
N SER A 321 -15.82 17.22 -8.78
CA SER A 321 -15.99 17.49 -7.35
C SER A 321 -14.67 17.55 -6.58
N ASP A 322 -13.66 16.80 -7.01
CA ASP A 322 -12.31 16.88 -6.43
C ASP A 322 -11.65 18.22 -6.79
N VAL A 323 -11.86 18.71 -8.02
CA VAL A 323 -11.36 20.02 -8.47
C VAL A 323 -12.03 21.17 -7.69
N ILE A 324 -13.35 21.11 -7.49
CA ILE A 324 -14.08 22.12 -6.69
C ILE A 324 -13.60 22.12 -5.23
N LEU A 325 -13.39 20.94 -4.65
CA LEU A 325 -12.84 20.82 -3.29
C LEU A 325 -11.42 21.40 -3.22
N ALA A 326 -10.58 21.10 -4.20
CA ALA A 326 -9.22 21.63 -4.27
C ALA A 326 -9.18 23.15 -4.39
N SER A 327 -10.03 23.74 -5.24
CA SER A 327 -10.18 25.19 -5.37
C SER A 327 -10.61 25.83 -4.05
N ALA A 328 -11.61 25.25 -3.37
CA ALA A 328 -12.13 25.78 -2.10
C ALA A 328 -11.12 25.68 -0.94
N SER A 329 -10.22 24.69 -0.95
CA SER A 329 -9.24 24.43 0.10
C SER A 329 -7.82 24.83 -0.28
N GLN A 330 -7.61 25.45 -1.43
CA GLN A 330 -6.30 25.80 -1.98
C GLN A 330 -5.34 24.59 -2.01
N ALA A 331 -5.85 23.43 -2.42
CA ALA A 331 -5.13 22.18 -2.43
C ALA A 331 -4.60 21.82 -3.83
N ILE A 332 -3.51 21.08 -3.87
CA ILE A 332 -2.98 20.44 -5.08
C ILE A 332 -3.58 19.04 -5.18
N ILE A 333 -3.98 18.62 -6.38
CA ILE A 333 -4.47 17.26 -6.61
C ILE A 333 -3.33 16.40 -7.12
N TYR A 334 -3.01 15.35 -6.37
CA TYR A 334 -2.05 14.33 -6.76
C TYR A 334 -2.77 13.06 -7.22
N GLY A 335 -2.59 12.72 -8.50
CA GLY A 335 -3.10 11.50 -9.10
C GLY A 335 -2.01 10.42 -9.18
N PHE A 336 -2.23 9.29 -8.53
CA PHE A 336 -1.34 8.13 -8.61
C PHE A 336 -1.95 7.04 -9.48
N ASN A 337 -1.29 6.70 -10.59
CA ASN A 337 -1.77 5.77 -11.62
C ASN A 337 -3.16 6.11 -12.19
N VAL A 338 -3.66 7.31 -11.99
CA VAL A 338 -4.95 7.77 -12.51
C VAL A 338 -4.77 9.00 -13.40
N ARG A 339 -5.70 9.20 -14.31
CA ARG A 339 -5.68 10.35 -15.23
C ARG A 339 -7.02 11.07 -15.22
N PRO A 340 -7.05 12.41 -15.22
CA PRO A 340 -8.26 13.19 -15.37
C PRO A 340 -8.81 13.07 -16.80
N ASP A 341 -10.13 13.13 -16.94
CA ASP A 341 -10.78 13.28 -18.24
C ASP A 341 -10.58 14.72 -18.78
N ALA A 342 -10.82 14.92 -20.08
CA ALA A 342 -10.68 16.23 -20.70
C ALA A 342 -11.55 17.31 -20.02
N LYS A 343 -12.78 16.97 -19.60
CA LYS A 343 -13.68 17.88 -18.87
C LYS A 343 -13.09 18.31 -17.52
N VAL A 344 -12.52 17.35 -16.78
CA VAL A 344 -11.90 17.61 -15.47
C VAL A 344 -10.65 18.47 -15.62
N ARG A 345 -9.87 18.26 -16.69
CA ARG A 345 -8.70 19.07 -16.98
C ARG A 345 -9.07 20.52 -17.28
N ASN A 346 -10.04 20.72 -18.16
CA ASN A 346 -10.53 22.07 -18.48
C ASN A 346 -11.09 22.77 -17.22
N LYS A 347 -11.83 22.01 -16.38
CA LYS A 347 -12.35 22.55 -15.12
C LYS A 347 -11.23 22.93 -14.14
N ALA A 348 -10.16 22.15 -14.07
CA ALA A 348 -9.00 22.48 -13.23
C ALA A 348 -8.28 23.75 -13.72
N GLU A 349 -8.16 23.93 -15.03
CA GLU A 349 -7.61 25.16 -15.64
C GLU A 349 -8.51 26.39 -15.32
N GLU A 350 -9.83 26.26 -15.43
CA GLU A 350 -10.78 27.32 -15.07
C GLU A 350 -10.69 27.75 -13.60
N GLU A 351 -10.52 26.76 -12.70
CA GLU A 351 -10.46 26.98 -11.25
C GLU A 351 -9.02 27.27 -10.75
N ASN A 352 -8.01 27.29 -11.62
CA ASN A 352 -6.60 27.42 -11.29
C ASN A 352 -6.11 26.35 -10.28
N VAL A 353 -6.61 25.12 -10.42
CA VAL A 353 -6.22 23.98 -9.59
C VAL A 353 -5.11 23.20 -10.28
N GLU A 354 -4.02 23.00 -9.58
CA GLU A 354 -2.91 22.21 -10.07
C GLU A 354 -3.17 20.70 -9.91
N ILE A 355 -2.96 19.93 -10.99
CA ILE A 355 -3.05 18.47 -10.99
C ILE A 355 -1.68 17.89 -11.34
N ARG A 356 -1.11 17.12 -10.42
CA ARG A 356 0.15 16.39 -10.60
C ARG A 356 -0.13 14.91 -10.75
N LEU A 357 0.54 14.24 -11.69
CA LEU A 357 0.32 12.83 -12.02
C LEU A 357 1.60 12.04 -11.86
N HIS A 358 1.57 11.01 -11.03
CA HIS A 358 2.70 10.14 -10.75
C HIS A 358 2.31 8.67 -10.89
N ASN A 359 3.31 7.85 -11.26
CA ASN A 359 3.19 6.40 -11.33
C ASN A 359 4.22 5.69 -10.44
N VAL A 360 5.09 6.46 -9.76
CA VAL A 360 6.12 5.96 -8.85
C VAL A 360 6.09 6.80 -7.59
N ILE A 361 5.90 6.16 -6.42
CA ILE A 361 5.69 6.83 -5.14
C ILE A 361 6.88 7.71 -4.70
N TYR A 362 8.10 7.25 -4.93
CA TYR A 362 9.33 8.02 -4.59
C TYR A 362 9.39 9.38 -5.28
N LYS A 363 9.08 9.41 -6.58
CA LYS A 363 9.10 10.67 -7.35
C LYS A 363 8.05 11.66 -6.86
N MET A 364 6.93 11.15 -6.37
CA MET A 364 5.87 11.96 -5.79
C MET A 364 6.31 12.56 -4.45
N VAL A 365 6.91 11.76 -3.58
CA VAL A 365 7.42 12.20 -2.28
C VAL A 365 8.54 13.24 -2.45
N GLU A 366 9.51 12.96 -3.33
CA GLU A 366 10.62 13.86 -3.65
C GLU A 366 10.16 15.22 -4.20
N GLU A 367 9.15 15.21 -5.09
CA GLU A 367 8.57 16.44 -5.63
C GLU A 367 7.90 17.27 -4.53
N ILE A 368 7.12 16.63 -3.66
CA ILE A 368 6.42 17.32 -2.55
C ILE A 368 7.43 17.86 -1.54
N GLU A 369 8.45 17.09 -1.18
CA GLU A 369 9.52 17.54 -0.28
C GLU A 369 10.26 18.76 -0.87
N THR A 370 10.54 18.74 -2.16
CA THR A 370 11.16 19.87 -2.87
C THR A 370 10.23 21.10 -2.88
N ALA A 371 8.94 20.91 -3.11
CA ALA A 371 7.94 21.97 -3.07
C ALA A 371 7.84 22.59 -1.67
N MET A 372 7.83 21.77 -0.61
CA MET A 372 7.81 22.22 0.78
C MET A 372 9.04 23.07 1.12
N LYS A 373 10.24 22.62 0.73
CA LYS A 373 11.48 23.40 0.91
C LYS A 373 11.44 24.74 0.17
N GLY A 374 10.80 24.77 -0.99
CA GLY A 374 10.61 26.00 -1.77
C GLY A 374 9.60 26.99 -1.19
N MET A 375 8.74 26.54 -0.27
CA MET A 375 7.77 27.41 0.43
C MET A 375 8.38 28.17 1.62
N LEU A 376 9.55 27.74 2.08
CA LEU A 376 10.25 28.40 3.17
C LEU A 376 10.85 29.72 2.71
N ALA A 377 10.81 30.74 3.60
CA ALA A 377 11.52 31.98 3.34
C ALA A 377 13.03 31.73 3.29
N PRO A 378 13.76 32.36 2.34
CA PRO A 378 15.21 32.17 2.25
C PRO A 378 15.89 32.67 3.55
N GLU A 379 16.65 31.80 4.18
CA GLU A 379 17.52 32.21 5.29
C GLU A 379 18.78 32.87 4.72
N TYR A 380 19.01 34.12 5.14
CA TYR A 380 20.20 34.84 4.74
C TYR A 380 21.28 34.66 5.83
N HIS A 381 22.38 34.02 5.46
CA HIS A 381 23.57 33.97 6.31
C HIS A 381 24.54 35.09 5.90
N GLU A 382 24.92 35.94 6.84
CA GLU A 382 25.98 36.90 6.62
C GLU A 382 27.33 36.17 6.55
N VAL A 383 27.94 36.18 5.38
CA VAL A 383 29.30 35.65 5.20
C VAL A 383 30.24 36.83 5.01
N ILE A 384 31.23 36.94 5.87
CA ILE A 384 32.29 37.95 5.75
C ILE A 384 33.15 37.55 4.54
N THR A 385 32.97 38.23 3.42
CA THR A 385 33.67 37.97 2.16
C THR A 385 35.03 38.69 2.06
N GLY A 386 35.30 39.62 2.99
CA GLY A 386 36.57 40.34 3.05
C GLY A 386 36.58 41.41 4.10
N GLN A 387 37.77 41.91 4.38
CA GLN A 387 38.01 43.10 5.24
C GLN A 387 38.58 44.23 4.39
N ALA A 388 38.06 45.43 4.59
CA ALA A 388 38.56 46.63 3.94
C ALA A 388 39.08 47.62 5.01
N GLU A 389 40.31 48.08 4.86
CA GLU A 389 40.90 49.11 5.73
C GLU A 389 40.75 50.50 5.06
N ILE A 390 40.11 51.42 5.76
CA ILE A 390 40.00 52.81 5.28
C ILE A 390 41.34 53.51 5.53
N ARG A 391 42.11 53.70 4.45
CA ARG A 391 43.42 54.38 4.54
C ARG A 391 43.35 55.91 4.45
N GLN A 392 42.31 56.45 3.79
CA GLN A 392 42.15 57.89 3.67
C GLN A 392 40.69 58.27 3.44
N VAL A 393 40.19 59.28 4.12
CA VAL A 393 38.87 59.89 3.89
C VAL A 393 39.04 61.22 3.16
N ILE A 394 38.49 61.33 1.97
CA ILE A 394 38.53 62.52 1.15
C ILE A 394 37.13 63.15 1.15
N LYS A 395 37.05 64.43 1.59
CA LYS A 395 35.81 65.21 1.54
C LYS A 395 35.55 65.70 0.12
N ALA A 396 34.45 65.25 -0.50
CA ALA A 396 33.98 65.75 -1.79
C ALA A 396 32.72 66.58 -1.60
N SER A 397 32.73 67.79 -2.06
CA SER A 397 31.69 68.80 -1.82
C SER A 397 30.32 68.51 -2.44
N LYS A 398 30.19 67.42 -3.23
CA LYS A 398 28.94 67.04 -3.88
C LYS A 398 28.38 65.66 -3.49
N ILE A 399 29.11 64.81 -2.73
CA ILE A 399 28.73 63.38 -2.48
C ILE A 399 28.69 63.04 -0.98
N GLY A 400 29.14 63.95 -0.11
CA GLY A 400 29.31 63.69 1.32
C GLY A 400 30.61 62.93 1.64
N ASN A 401 30.79 62.58 2.91
CA ASN A 401 32.01 61.88 3.39
C ASN A 401 31.88 60.41 3.15
#